data_d03e3d317ca564807fe6fa274f965852
#
_entry.id   d03e3d317ca564807fe6fa274f965852
#
_cell.length_a   1.000
_cell.length_b   1.000
_cell.length_c   1.000
_cell.angle_alpha   90.00
_cell.angle_beta   90.00
_cell.angle_gamma   90.00
#
_symmetry.space_group_name_H-M   'P 1'
#
loop_
_entity.id
_entity.type
_entity.pdbx_description
1 polymer ?
#
loop_
_entity_poly.entity_id
_entity_poly.type
_entity_poly.pdbx_seq_one_letter_code
_entity_poly.pdbx_strand_id
1 'polypeptide(L)'
;MLKLIAISADFDPVHKGHEKLIKEAKKLADEKQKKLVVYLNKGYSANHGPFFVNFEARRDMALALGADEVKSFEGLHHRLVLSYSVPIRLNKMYEDGATDYITSAHISLDEIKNKAQKFVKEGNFVGMPKNYPNRNEIRWYALNEFLGSPLEYHVIPEFNKEKYSGRKIRKSILDNDMVIPKETRKLLPKTTIDILEDEIAAGRIPGQRNWAE
;
A
#
# COMPACT_ATOMS: atom_id res chain seq x y z
N MET A 1 -22.28 2.52 13.18
CA MET A 1 -21.22 2.80 12.19
C MET A 1 -20.80 1.47 11.58
N LEU A 2 -20.78 1.33 10.24
CA LEU A 2 -20.29 0.10 9.60
C LEU A 2 -18.81 -0.05 9.92
N LYS A 3 -18.43 -1.20 10.48
CA LYS A 3 -17.03 -1.55 10.72
C LYS A 3 -16.32 -1.79 9.39
N LEU A 4 -15.04 -1.48 9.29
CA LEU A 4 -14.28 -1.64 8.05
C LEU A 4 -12.92 -2.31 8.27
N ILE A 5 -12.43 -2.92 7.20
CA ILE A 5 -11.07 -3.45 7.07
C ILE A 5 -10.27 -2.45 6.24
N ALA A 6 -9.10 -2.05 6.72
CA ALA A 6 -8.26 -1.05 6.09
C ALA A 6 -7.04 -1.67 5.41
N ILE A 7 -6.70 -1.18 4.22
CA ILE A 7 -5.40 -1.33 3.57
C ILE A 7 -4.77 0.06 3.45
N SER A 8 -3.48 0.20 3.74
CA SER A 8 -2.71 1.40 3.41
C SER A 8 -1.67 1.08 2.35
N ALA A 9 -1.72 1.76 1.22
CA ALA A 9 -0.85 1.48 0.08
C ALA A 9 -0.58 2.73 -0.77
N ASP A 10 0.41 2.65 -1.65
CA ASP A 10 0.66 3.65 -2.70
C ASP A 10 -0.03 3.27 -4.02
N PHE A 11 -0.02 2.00 -4.38
CA PHE A 11 -0.63 1.46 -5.61
C PHE A 11 -0.22 2.19 -6.90
N ASP A 12 1.07 2.38 -7.09
CA ASP A 12 1.62 3.21 -8.16
C ASP A 12 2.50 2.45 -9.18
N PRO A 13 1.90 1.80 -10.19
CA PRO A 13 0.49 1.44 -10.31
C PRO A 13 0.13 0.16 -9.53
N VAL A 14 -1.16 -0.19 -9.53
CA VAL A 14 -1.61 -1.49 -9.03
C VAL A 14 -1.08 -2.61 -9.93
N HIS A 15 -0.49 -3.65 -9.34
CA HIS A 15 -0.02 -4.84 -10.03
C HIS A 15 -0.64 -6.12 -9.45
N LYS A 16 -0.39 -7.28 -10.06
CA LYS A 16 -1.01 -8.55 -9.62
C LYS A 16 -0.72 -8.95 -8.18
N GLY A 17 0.40 -8.49 -7.60
CA GLY A 17 0.64 -8.64 -6.16
C GLY A 17 -0.35 -7.84 -5.31
N HIS A 18 -0.67 -6.61 -5.73
CA HIS A 18 -1.70 -5.80 -5.08
C HIS A 18 -3.11 -6.34 -5.35
N GLU A 19 -3.39 -6.83 -6.56
CA GLU A 19 -4.66 -7.51 -6.88
C GLU A 19 -4.93 -8.66 -5.92
N LYS A 20 -3.93 -9.50 -5.64
CA LYS A 20 -4.05 -10.59 -4.67
C LYS A 20 -4.36 -10.06 -3.27
N LEU A 21 -3.65 -9.02 -2.81
CA LEU A 21 -3.91 -8.39 -1.52
C LEU A 21 -5.36 -7.89 -1.42
N ILE A 22 -5.85 -7.16 -2.43
CA ILE A 22 -7.21 -6.62 -2.45
C ILE A 22 -8.24 -7.75 -2.42
N LYS A 23 -8.06 -8.81 -3.23
CA LYS A 23 -8.98 -9.94 -3.28
C LYS A 23 -9.06 -10.71 -1.97
N GLU A 24 -7.93 -10.99 -1.33
CA GLU A 24 -7.92 -11.66 -0.03
C GLU A 24 -8.51 -10.77 1.07
N ALA A 25 -8.22 -9.47 1.04
CA ALA A 25 -8.81 -8.51 1.96
C ALA A 25 -10.33 -8.38 1.76
N LYS A 26 -10.82 -8.38 0.51
CA LYS A 26 -12.25 -8.36 0.21
C LYS A 26 -12.96 -9.61 0.71
N LYS A 27 -12.36 -10.78 0.49
CA LYS A 27 -12.88 -12.03 1.03
C LYS A 27 -13.03 -11.97 2.56
N LEU A 28 -11.99 -11.51 3.28
CA LEU A 28 -12.07 -11.33 4.73
C LEU A 28 -13.14 -10.30 5.13
N ALA A 29 -13.28 -9.22 4.36
CA ALA A 29 -14.29 -8.20 4.62
C ALA A 29 -15.71 -8.76 4.48
N ASP A 30 -15.96 -9.55 3.44
CA ASP A 30 -17.27 -10.19 3.21
C ASP A 30 -17.57 -11.23 4.30
N GLU A 31 -16.59 -12.06 4.70
CA GLU A 31 -16.73 -13.03 5.80
C GLU A 31 -17.06 -12.35 7.14
N LYS A 32 -16.43 -11.21 7.41
CA LYS A 32 -16.65 -10.42 8.64
C LYS A 32 -17.83 -9.43 8.52
N GLN A 33 -18.53 -9.38 7.38
CA GLN A 33 -19.61 -8.41 7.08
C GLN A 33 -19.16 -6.94 7.29
N LYS A 34 -17.95 -6.62 6.79
CA LYS A 34 -17.31 -5.29 6.87
C LYS A 34 -17.09 -4.74 5.47
N LYS A 35 -16.86 -3.43 5.36
CA LYS A 35 -16.37 -2.81 4.11
C LYS A 35 -14.86 -2.94 4.00
N LEU A 36 -14.37 -3.16 2.78
CA LEU A 36 -12.95 -3.01 2.45
C LEU A 36 -12.67 -1.58 2.02
N VAL A 37 -11.86 -0.87 2.78
CA VAL A 37 -11.45 0.51 2.49
C VAL A 37 -9.94 0.57 2.24
N VAL A 38 -9.55 1.10 1.08
CA VAL A 38 -8.16 1.33 0.73
C VAL A 38 -7.80 2.78 0.99
N TYR A 39 -6.72 3.01 1.73
CA TYR A 39 -6.17 4.34 2.03
C TYR A 39 -4.94 4.60 1.18
N LEU A 40 -5.01 5.58 0.31
CA LEU A 40 -3.92 6.00 -0.59
C LEU A 40 -3.35 7.35 -0.18
N ASN A 41 -2.04 7.50 -0.31
CA ASN A 41 -1.43 8.83 -0.20
C ASN A 41 -1.88 9.71 -1.38
N LYS A 42 -2.27 10.97 -1.08
CA LYS A 42 -2.53 11.99 -2.09
C LYS A 42 -1.33 12.93 -2.16
N GLY A 43 -0.84 13.19 -3.36
CA GLY A 43 0.31 14.09 -3.60
C GLY A 43 1.62 13.35 -3.83
N TYR A 44 2.33 12.96 -2.79
CA TYR A 44 3.67 12.36 -2.89
C TYR A 44 3.78 11.04 -2.16
N SER A 45 4.54 10.10 -2.75
CA SER A 45 4.97 8.91 -2.04
C SER A 45 6.11 9.24 -1.08
N ALA A 46 6.11 8.62 0.10
CA ALA A 46 7.23 8.69 1.03
C ALA A 46 8.51 8.00 0.48
N ASN A 47 8.37 7.16 -0.53
CA ASN A 47 9.44 6.31 -1.05
C ASN A 47 10.11 6.87 -2.31
N HIS A 48 9.38 7.61 -3.15
CA HIS A 48 9.88 8.00 -4.47
C HIS A 48 9.42 9.38 -4.97
N GLY A 49 8.87 10.24 -4.11
CA GLY A 49 8.42 11.57 -4.51
C GLY A 49 7.06 11.58 -5.21
N PRO A 50 6.87 12.33 -6.31
CA PRO A 50 5.58 12.38 -7.01
C PRO A 50 5.12 11.00 -7.47
N PHE A 51 3.82 10.74 -7.51
CA PHE A 51 3.29 9.49 -8.04
C PHE A 51 3.38 9.47 -9.57
N PHE A 52 3.65 8.29 -10.12
CA PHE A 52 3.61 8.04 -11.56
C PHE A 52 2.19 8.12 -12.10
N VAL A 53 1.22 7.64 -11.32
CA VAL A 53 -0.19 7.69 -11.65
C VAL A 53 -0.91 8.60 -10.66
N ASN A 54 -1.80 9.47 -11.12
CA ASN A 54 -2.55 10.39 -10.26
C ASN A 54 -3.42 9.64 -9.24
N PHE A 55 -3.95 10.35 -8.26
CA PHE A 55 -4.75 9.75 -7.18
C PHE A 55 -6.02 9.11 -7.73
N GLU A 56 -6.71 9.78 -8.66
CA GLU A 56 -7.98 9.35 -9.22
C GLU A 56 -7.83 8.00 -9.95
N ALA A 57 -6.83 7.87 -10.80
CA ALA A 57 -6.55 6.62 -11.51
C ALA A 57 -6.16 5.48 -10.56
N ARG A 58 -5.34 5.75 -9.52
CA ARG A 58 -5.00 4.75 -8.50
C ARG A 58 -6.22 4.31 -7.68
N ARG A 59 -7.12 5.25 -7.36
CA ARG A 59 -8.42 4.96 -6.75
C ARG A 59 -9.24 4.04 -7.63
N ASP A 60 -9.38 4.38 -8.90
CA ASP A 60 -10.20 3.63 -9.85
C ASP A 60 -9.65 2.21 -10.08
N MET A 61 -8.30 2.05 -10.11
CA MET A 61 -7.67 0.74 -10.12
C MET A 61 -8.04 -0.10 -8.89
N ALA A 62 -8.05 0.48 -7.70
CA ALA A 62 -8.38 -0.24 -6.46
C ALA A 62 -9.86 -0.63 -6.40
N LEU A 63 -10.76 0.29 -6.79
CA LEU A 63 -12.21 0.02 -6.88
C LEU A 63 -12.52 -1.09 -7.88
N ALA A 64 -11.90 -1.06 -9.07
CA ALA A 64 -12.08 -2.07 -10.11
C ALA A 64 -11.63 -3.48 -9.67
N LEU A 65 -10.81 -3.60 -8.63
CA LEU A 65 -10.34 -4.88 -8.08
C LEU A 65 -11.13 -5.35 -6.85
N GLY A 66 -12.14 -4.58 -6.41
CA GLY A 66 -13.07 -5.00 -5.37
C GLY A 66 -12.96 -4.24 -4.04
N ALA A 67 -12.20 -3.14 -3.97
CA ALA A 67 -12.32 -2.23 -2.83
C ALA A 67 -13.72 -1.60 -2.82
N ASP A 68 -14.37 -1.55 -1.65
CA ASP A 68 -15.69 -0.92 -1.52
C ASP A 68 -15.59 0.60 -1.48
N GLU A 69 -14.47 1.12 -1.01
CA GLU A 69 -14.22 2.56 -0.88
C GLU A 69 -12.71 2.84 -0.93
N VAL A 70 -12.34 4.00 -1.44
CA VAL A 70 -10.96 4.50 -1.38
C VAL A 70 -10.96 5.87 -0.72
N LYS A 71 -10.13 6.03 0.31
CA LYS A 71 -9.91 7.28 1.03
C LYS A 71 -8.49 7.79 0.81
N SER A 72 -8.31 9.10 0.92
CA SER A 72 -6.99 9.73 0.85
C SER A 72 -6.38 9.95 2.22
N PHE A 73 -5.07 9.75 2.32
CA PHE A 73 -4.27 10.43 3.34
C PHE A 73 -3.82 11.78 2.79
N GLU A 74 -4.28 12.84 3.43
CA GLU A 74 -3.94 14.22 3.07
C GLU A 74 -2.95 14.83 4.07
N GLY A 75 -2.30 15.93 3.67
CA GLY A 75 -1.36 16.65 4.51
C GLY A 75 0.11 16.23 4.30
N LEU A 76 0.98 16.73 5.17
CA LEU A 76 2.44 16.58 5.04
C LEU A 76 3.03 15.32 5.69
N HIS A 77 2.18 14.44 6.25
CA HIS A 77 2.66 13.24 6.94
C HIS A 77 3.46 12.28 6.04
N HIS A 78 3.31 12.35 4.71
CA HIS A 78 4.13 11.59 3.76
C HIS A 78 5.61 11.98 3.79
N ARG A 79 5.95 13.19 4.26
CA ARG A 79 7.34 13.65 4.45
C ARG A 79 7.96 13.21 5.76
N LEU A 80 7.15 12.69 6.66
CA LEU A 80 7.62 12.19 7.94
C LEU A 80 8.18 10.76 7.78
N VAL A 81 9.19 10.44 8.58
CA VAL A 81 9.63 9.04 8.69
C VAL A 81 8.48 8.17 9.21
N LEU A 82 8.49 6.89 8.86
CA LEU A 82 7.38 5.97 9.18
C LEU A 82 7.00 5.95 10.66
N SER A 83 7.96 6.13 11.55
CA SER A 83 7.70 6.17 13.00
C SER A 83 6.75 7.29 13.44
N TYR A 84 6.66 8.36 12.67
CA TYR A 84 5.72 9.46 12.92
C TYR A 84 4.48 9.40 12.02
N SER A 85 4.65 8.97 10.76
CA SER A 85 3.51 8.92 9.82
C SER A 85 2.57 7.75 10.08
N VAL A 86 3.06 6.61 10.55
CA VAL A 86 2.23 5.42 10.81
C VAL A 86 1.21 5.65 11.93
N PRO A 87 1.53 6.24 13.10
CA PRO A 87 0.52 6.57 14.11
C PRO A 87 -0.60 7.46 13.58
N ILE A 88 -0.27 8.47 12.78
CA ILE A 88 -1.27 9.37 12.17
C ILE A 88 -2.22 8.57 11.27
N ARG A 89 -1.68 7.65 10.47
CA ARG A 89 -2.47 6.79 9.58
C ARG A 89 -3.34 5.79 10.33
N LEU A 90 -2.78 5.14 11.36
CA LEU A 90 -3.51 4.20 12.21
C LEU A 90 -4.67 4.90 12.92
N ASN A 91 -4.44 6.07 13.51
CA ASN A 91 -5.49 6.86 14.16
C ASN A 91 -6.57 7.27 13.17
N LYS A 92 -6.19 7.77 11.97
CA LYS A 92 -7.16 8.15 10.93
C LYS A 92 -8.04 6.95 10.51
N MET A 93 -7.45 5.78 10.29
CA MET A 93 -8.22 4.58 9.97
C MET A 93 -9.16 4.19 11.11
N TYR A 94 -8.68 4.24 12.36
CA TYR A 94 -9.48 3.94 13.54
C TYR A 94 -10.65 4.93 13.72
N GLU A 95 -10.41 6.23 13.58
CA GLU A 95 -11.46 7.28 13.63
C GLU A 95 -12.50 7.09 12.53
N ASP A 96 -12.11 6.60 11.35
CA ASP A 96 -13.02 6.28 10.26
C ASP A 96 -13.85 5.00 10.50
N GLY A 97 -13.58 4.28 11.60
CA GLY A 97 -14.29 3.06 11.98
C GLY A 97 -13.59 1.77 11.58
N ALA A 98 -12.29 1.83 11.22
CA ALA A 98 -11.52 0.60 11.01
C ALA A 98 -11.39 -0.18 12.31
N THR A 99 -11.61 -1.47 12.20
CA THR A 99 -11.39 -2.44 13.28
C THR A 99 -10.27 -3.41 12.94
N ASP A 100 -9.92 -3.48 11.67
CA ASP A 100 -8.92 -4.41 11.14
C ASP A 100 -8.01 -3.68 10.15
N TYR A 101 -6.75 -4.07 10.14
CA TYR A 101 -5.75 -3.66 9.15
C TYR A 101 -5.13 -4.89 8.50
N ILE A 102 -5.10 -4.92 7.17
CA ILE A 102 -4.52 -6.04 6.42
C ILE A 102 -3.36 -5.58 5.54
N THR A 103 -2.29 -6.36 5.54
CA THR A 103 -1.09 -6.16 4.72
C THR A 103 -0.56 -7.48 4.19
N SER A 104 0.44 -7.42 3.33
CA SER A 104 1.19 -8.60 2.87
C SER A 104 2.62 -8.57 3.38
N ALA A 105 3.16 -9.74 3.74
CA ALA A 105 4.53 -9.88 4.20
C ALA A 105 5.14 -11.23 3.80
N HIS A 106 6.48 -11.31 3.81
CA HIS A 106 7.21 -12.57 3.61
C HIS A 106 7.20 -13.49 4.83
N ILE A 107 6.91 -12.93 6.01
CA ILE A 107 6.90 -13.63 7.28
C ILE A 107 5.49 -13.68 7.85
N SER A 108 5.22 -14.65 8.72
CA SER A 108 3.93 -14.80 9.37
C SER A 108 3.63 -13.67 10.35
N LEU A 109 2.35 -13.52 10.72
CA LEU A 109 1.93 -12.59 11.77
C LEU A 109 2.62 -12.88 13.11
N ASP A 110 2.76 -14.16 13.47
CA ASP A 110 3.41 -14.54 14.75
C ASP A 110 4.90 -14.16 14.75
N GLU A 111 5.56 -14.31 13.61
CA GLU A 111 6.95 -13.88 13.47
C GLU A 111 7.07 -12.34 13.52
N ILE A 112 6.12 -11.61 12.94
CA ILE A 112 6.04 -10.13 13.06
C ILE A 112 5.85 -9.75 14.54
N LYS A 113 4.90 -10.38 15.24
CA LYS A 113 4.65 -10.14 16.67
C LYS A 113 5.90 -10.33 17.51
N ASN A 114 6.57 -11.48 17.35
CA ASN A 114 7.78 -11.80 18.09
C ASN A 114 8.89 -10.78 17.86
N LYS A 115 9.12 -10.37 16.61
CA LYS A 115 10.13 -9.36 16.26
C LYS A 115 9.74 -7.95 16.73
N ALA A 116 8.46 -7.64 16.76
CA ALA A 116 7.96 -6.32 17.17
C ALA A 116 8.07 -6.10 18.69
N GLN A 117 7.95 -7.15 19.52
CA GLN A 117 7.96 -7.04 20.99
C GLN A 117 9.15 -6.24 21.55
N LYS A 118 10.34 -6.40 20.96
CA LYS A 118 11.52 -5.64 21.35
C LYS A 118 11.30 -4.14 21.19
N PHE A 119 10.79 -3.73 20.03
CA PHE A 119 10.58 -2.30 19.71
C PHE A 119 9.45 -1.70 20.55
N VAL A 120 8.40 -2.47 20.82
CA VAL A 120 7.30 -2.04 21.71
C VAL A 120 7.83 -1.78 23.12
N LYS A 121 8.62 -2.70 23.67
CA LYS A 121 9.18 -2.57 25.03
C LYS A 121 10.16 -1.40 25.16
N GLU A 122 10.99 -1.18 24.14
CA GLU A 122 12.01 -0.14 24.14
C GLU A 122 11.45 1.24 23.72
N GLY A 123 10.24 1.31 23.14
CA GLY A 123 9.69 2.54 22.58
C GLY A 123 10.52 3.12 21.41
N ASN A 124 11.46 2.34 20.87
CA ASN A 124 12.41 2.77 19.86
C ASN A 124 12.01 2.29 18.46
N PHE A 125 11.11 3.01 17.83
CA PHE A 125 10.64 2.68 16.47
C PHE A 125 11.51 3.29 15.35
N VAL A 126 12.39 4.22 15.68
CA VAL A 126 13.29 4.89 14.73
C VAL A 126 14.57 4.07 14.48
N GLY A 127 15.10 3.43 15.51
CA GLY A 127 16.39 2.73 15.49
C GLY A 127 16.47 1.46 14.66
N MET A 128 15.39 1.05 13.99
CA MET A 128 15.38 -0.16 13.17
C MET A 128 16.24 0.03 11.91
N PRO A 129 17.27 -0.84 11.69
CA PRO A 129 18.17 -0.72 10.53
C PRO A 129 17.44 -0.68 9.20
N LYS A 130 17.98 0.06 8.22
CA LYS A 130 17.36 0.19 6.88
C LYS A 130 17.21 -1.14 6.15
N ASN A 131 18.14 -2.04 6.33
CA ASN A 131 18.17 -3.38 5.72
C ASN A 131 17.48 -4.47 6.57
N TYR A 132 16.80 -4.10 7.67
CA TYR A 132 16.10 -5.08 8.49
C TYR A 132 14.95 -5.71 7.70
N PRO A 133 14.92 -7.06 7.55
CA PRO A 133 13.89 -7.73 6.77
C PRO A 133 12.48 -7.46 7.31
N ASN A 134 11.54 -7.19 6.42
CA ASN A 134 10.14 -6.84 6.75
C ASN A 134 10.01 -5.66 7.74
N ARG A 135 10.96 -4.72 7.67
CA ARG A 135 11.05 -3.57 8.58
C ARG A 135 9.75 -2.76 8.65
N ASN A 136 9.10 -2.57 7.52
CA ASN A 136 7.89 -1.76 7.49
C ASN A 136 6.73 -2.46 8.18
N GLU A 137 6.51 -3.73 7.91
CA GLU A 137 5.43 -4.54 8.48
C GLU A 137 5.61 -4.68 9.99
N ILE A 138 6.84 -4.95 10.46
CA ILE A 138 7.17 -5.02 11.88
C ILE A 138 6.93 -3.67 12.57
N ARG A 139 7.33 -2.56 11.94
CA ARG A 139 7.12 -1.21 12.48
C ARG A 139 5.64 -0.84 12.57
N TRP A 140 4.86 -1.14 11.54
CA TRP A 140 3.43 -0.91 11.55
C TRP A 140 2.75 -1.69 12.68
N TYR A 141 3.07 -2.97 12.82
CA TYR A 141 2.56 -3.79 13.91
C TYR A 141 2.99 -3.25 15.29
N ALA A 142 4.28 -2.96 15.48
CA ALA A 142 4.79 -2.46 16.75
C ALA A 142 4.15 -1.13 17.16
N LEU A 143 3.89 -0.23 16.21
CA LEU A 143 3.21 1.03 16.46
C LEU A 143 1.72 0.84 16.77
N ASN A 144 1.05 -0.12 16.12
CA ASN A 144 -0.31 -0.49 16.46
C ASN A 144 -0.42 -1.00 17.90
N GLU A 145 0.50 -1.88 18.33
CA GLU A 145 0.59 -2.36 19.70
C GLU A 145 0.88 -1.23 20.70
N PHE A 146 1.83 -0.36 20.38
CA PHE A 146 2.19 0.79 21.22
C PHE A 146 1.04 1.76 21.44
N LEU A 147 0.16 1.90 20.45
CA LEU A 147 -1.07 2.71 20.52
C LEU A 147 -2.23 1.97 21.22
N GLY A 148 -2.00 0.80 21.81
CA GLY A 148 -3.03 -0.01 22.47
C GLY A 148 -3.80 -0.94 21.53
N SER A 149 -3.19 -1.35 20.43
CA SER A 149 -3.76 -2.28 19.43
C SER A 149 -5.15 -1.85 18.93
N PRO A 150 -5.31 -0.62 18.41
CA PRO A 150 -6.61 -0.13 17.97
C PRO A 150 -7.18 -0.95 16.80
N LEU A 151 -6.32 -1.63 16.01
CA LEU A 151 -6.72 -2.43 14.86
C LEU A 151 -6.26 -3.89 15.00
N GLU A 152 -7.15 -4.84 14.71
CA GLU A 152 -6.79 -6.24 14.52
C GLU A 152 -5.91 -6.37 13.27
N TYR A 153 -4.68 -6.91 13.42
CA TYR A 153 -3.68 -6.94 12.37
C TYR A 153 -3.71 -8.27 11.62
N HIS A 154 -3.89 -8.22 10.31
CA HIS A 154 -3.89 -9.40 9.44
C HIS A 154 -2.74 -9.34 8.45
N VAL A 155 -2.12 -10.50 8.22
CA VAL A 155 -1.02 -10.64 7.27
C VAL A 155 -1.36 -11.75 6.29
N ILE A 156 -1.29 -11.44 5.01
CA ILE A 156 -1.34 -12.44 3.95
C ILE A 156 0.06 -12.68 3.39
N PRO A 157 0.36 -13.90 2.91
CA PRO A 157 1.64 -14.17 2.27
C PRO A 157 1.88 -13.25 1.08
N GLU A 158 3.05 -12.61 1.05
CA GLU A 158 3.44 -11.74 -0.06
C GLU A 158 3.58 -12.54 -1.36
N PHE A 159 3.05 -11.97 -2.44
CA PHE A 159 3.02 -12.62 -3.74
C PHE A 159 4.20 -12.18 -4.60
N ASN A 160 5.31 -12.93 -4.53
CA ASN A 160 6.52 -12.78 -5.34
C ASN A 160 6.95 -11.33 -5.61
N LYS A 161 7.49 -10.66 -4.59
CA LYS A 161 7.95 -9.27 -4.62
C LYS A 161 9.03 -8.99 -5.68
N GLU A 162 9.86 -9.99 -5.98
CA GLU A 162 10.91 -9.83 -7.00
C GLU A 162 10.30 -9.65 -8.39
N LYS A 163 9.21 -10.34 -8.65
CA LYS A 163 8.48 -10.26 -9.92
C LYS A 163 7.55 -9.06 -9.98
N TYR A 164 6.79 -8.79 -8.90
CA TYR A 164 5.76 -7.74 -8.85
C TYR A 164 6.27 -6.52 -8.08
N SER A 165 6.81 -5.54 -8.79
CA SER A 165 7.37 -4.32 -8.24
C SER A 165 6.89 -3.10 -9.01
N GLY A 166 6.19 -2.19 -8.36
CA GLY A 166 5.76 -0.93 -8.96
C GLY A 166 6.92 -0.14 -9.56
N ARG A 167 8.09 -0.11 -8.89
CA ARG A 167 9.30 0.54 -9.40
C ARG A 167 9.77 -0.06 -10.73
N LYS A 168 9.85 -1.39 -10.83
CA LYS A 168 10.26 -2.06 -12.07
C LYS A 168 9.25 -1.81 -13.19
N ILE A 169 7.95 -1.80 -12.87
CA ILE A 169 6.88 -1.53 -13.84
C ILE A 169 6.98 -0.10 -14.36
N ARG A 170 7.09 0.90 -13.49
CA ARG A 170 7.27 2.32 -13.89
C ARG A 170 8.49 2.50 -14.77
N LYS A 171 9.63 1.97 -14.34
CA LYS A 171 10.88 2.02 -15.12
C LYS A 171 10.67 1.40 -16.52
N SER A 172 10.05 0.24 -16.60
CA SER A 172 9.80 -0.44 -17.88
C SER A 172 8.92 0.40 -18.82
N ILE A 173 7.92 1.11 -18.31
CA ILE A 173 7.06 1.99 -19.13
C ILE A 173 7.84 3.22 -19.59
N LEU A 174 8.61 3.84 -18.71
CA LEU A 174 9.44 5.00 -19.05
C LEU A 174 10.53 4.67 -20.07
N ASP A 175 11.22 3.55 -19.90
CA ASP A 175 12.29 3.10 -20.82
C ASP A 175 11.74 2.70 -22.21
N ASN A 176 10.43 2.60 -22.38
CA ASN A 176 9.75 2.28 -23.63
C ASN A 176 8.81 3.40 -24.10
N ASP A 177 9.21 4.65 -23.92
CA ASP A 177 8.51 5.84 -24.44
C ASP A 177 7.02 5.86 -24.08
N MET A 178 6.69 5.53 -22.83
CA MET A 178 5.32 5.47 -22.30
C MET A 178 4.44 4.39 -22.94
N VAL A 179 5.03 3.40 -23.61
CA VAL A 179 4.32 2.20 -24.07
C VAL A 179 4.46 1.11 -23.01
N ILE A 180 3.36 0.42 -22.70
CA ILE A 180 3.39 -0.70 -21.75
C ILE A 180 3.87 -1.96 -22.49
N PRO A 181 5.12 -2.44 -22.25
CA PRO A 181 5.66 -3.60 -22.94
C PRO A 181 4.87 -4.87 -22.66
N LYS A 182 4.87 -5.84 -23.60
CA LYS A 182 4.16 -7.12 -23.49
C LYS A 182 4.47 -7.87 -22.18
N GLU A 183 5.73 -7.87 -21.76
CA GLU A 183 6.14 -8.54 -20.52
C GLU A 183 5.63 -7.80 -19.29
N THR A 184 5.60 -6.48 -19.30
CA THR A 184 5.04 -5.66 -18.22
C THR A 184 3.53 -5.83 -18.10
N ARG A 185 2.81 -5.94 -19.21
CA ARG A 185 1.36 -6.25 -19.21
C ARG A 185 1.02 -7.53 -18.47
N LYS A 186 1.89 -8.55 -18.52
CA LYS A 186 1.69 -9.81 -17.77
C LYS A 186 1.73 -9.63 -16.25
N LEU A 187 2.31 -8.53 -15.77
CA LEU A 187 2.44 -8.22 -14.35
C LEU A 187 1.25 -7.41 -13.81
N LEU A 188 0.43 -6.87 -14.70
CA LEU A 188 -0.67 -5.97 -14.38
C LEU A 188 -2.03 -6.68 -14.52
N PRO A 189 -3.02 -6.32 -13.68
CA PRO A 189 -4.42 -6.62 -13.96
C PRO A 189 -4.88 -5.95 -15.26
N LYS A 190 -5.85 -6.53 -15.95
CA LYS A 190 -6.39 -5.94 -17.19
C LYS A 190 -6.94 -4.53 -16.96
N THR A 191 -7.72 -4.35 -15.90
CA THR A 191 -8.27 -3.03 -15.53
C THR A 191 -7.20 -1.97 -15.29
N THR A 192 -6.06 -2.36 -14.68
CA THR A 192 -4.91 -1.46 -14.51
C THR A 192 -4.28 -1.08 -15.84
N ILE A 193 -4.19 -2.02 -16.78
CA ILE A 193 -3.65 -1.75 -18.13
C ILE A 193 -4.54 -0.74 -18.83
N ASP A 194 -5.86 -0.97 -18.86
CA ASP A 194 -6.84 -0.11 -19.53
C ASP A 194 -6.75 1.33 -18.96
N ILE A 195 -6.75 1.49 -17.63
CA ILE A 195 -6.61 2.80 -16.98
C ILE A 195 -5.26 3.46 -17.29
N LEU A 196 -4.15 2.72 -17.28
CA LEU A 196 -2.83 3.27 -17.59
C LEU A 196 -2.74 3.75 -19.04
N GLU A 197 -3.32 3.01 -19.98
CA GLU A 197 -3.36 3.41 -21.41
C GLU A 197 -4.16 4.69 -21.59
N ASP A 198 -5.29 4.83 -20.90
CA ASP A 198 -6.08 6.06 -20.91
C ASP A 198 -5.33 7.26 -20.30
N GLU A 199 -4.62 7.06 -19.19
CA GLU A 199 -3.81 8.10 -18.55
C GLU A 199 -2.62 8.53 -19.43
N ILE A 200 -1.97 7.57 -20.10
CA ILE A 200 -0.87 7.83 -21.04
C ILE A 200 -1.39 8.60 -22.28
N ALA A 201 -2.46 8.11 -22.88
CA ALA A 201 -3.04 8.74 -24.07
C ALA A 201 -3.53 10.16 -23.80
N ALA A 202 -4.03 10.42 -22.62
CA ALA A 202 -4.46 11.75 -22.18
C ALA A 202 -3.31 12.66 -21.70
N GLY A 203 -2.06 12.19 -21.69
CA GLY A 203 -0.91 12.97 -21.22
C GLY A 203 -0.95 13.33 -19.72
N ARG A 204 -1.68 12.55 -18.90
CA ARG A 204 -1.84 12.83 -17.47
C ARG A 204 -0.76 12.19 -16.59
N ILE A 205 0.09 11.34 -17.15
CA ILE A 205 1.24 10.81 -16.43
C ILE A 205 2.34 11.88 -16.43
N PRO A 206 2.82 12.36 -15.28
CA PRO A 206 3.88 13.35 -15.23
C PRO A 206 5.12 12.82 -15.93
N GLY A 207 5.55 13.51 -16.97
CA GLY A 207 6.71 13.11 -17.78
C GLY A 207 7.97 12.94 -16.96
N GLN A 208 8.85 12.11 -17.43
CA GLN A 208 10.25 11.78 -17.11
C GLN A 208 10.97 12.58 -15.99
N ARG A 209 10.42 12.71 -14.81
CA ARG A 209 11.15 13.27 -13.68
C ARG A 209 11.49 12.16 -12.70
N ASN A 210 12.73 11.65 -12.79
CA ASN A 210 13.46 10.90 -11.76
C ASN A 210 12.68 9.80 -10.99
N TRP A 211 11.95 8.95 -11.72
CA TRP A 211 11.26 7.80 -11.14
C TRP A 211 12.15 6.57 -10.93
N ALA A 212 13.41 6.66 -11.37
CA ALA A 212 14.36 5.55 -11.42
C ALA A 212 15.43 5.59 -10.32
N GLU A 213 15.46 6.62 -9.48
CA GLU A 213 16.42 6.74 -8.37
C GLU A 213 15.92 6.13 -7.07
#